data_173896c5506cd451dd867c8b4008d65d
#
_entry.id   173896c5506cd451dd867c8b4008d65d
#
_cell.length_a   1.000
_cell.length_b   1.000
_cell.length_c   1.000
_cell.angle_alpha   90.00
_cell.angle_beta   90.00
_cell.angle_gamma   90.00
#
_symmetry.space_group_name_H-M   'P 1'
#
loop_
_entity.id
_entity.type
_entity.pdbx_description
1 polymer ?
#
loop_
_entity_poly.entity_id
_entity_poly.type
_entity_poly.pdbx_seq_one_letter_code
_entity_poly.pdbx_strand_id
1 'polypeptide(L)'
;MGLQMPFFCHETSLPLFLHGRQRKGRGVCRWRSGSLYCTVCILLIFFTVAVIKNYIDSDYQFLHWHIPFTTVTPQHILCVLVPYRDRAAELQTFAPYIDAFLERQQVEHKIIILNQTDELRFNRASLINVGWYEADRLGCDYLVMHDVDLLPLNSNLSYSYPGIGVVRHISSPQYHPKYSYARFIGGVLMLTLQDYKMVNGMSNKYWGWGLEDDEFYLRLRDANLTDRMERPLNLTTDKRNTFRHIHDARMRPRDRFVIGDQRKMSRRRDRSTGLDSVKYHIAGRNLLRIGGVNGTLVSVLHVELHCDMSWTPYCRLPSSAKTDLK
;
A
#
# COMPACT_ATOMS: atom_id res chain seq x y z
N MET A 1 24.48 9.83 31.40
CA MET A 1 23.86 10.90 32.21
C MET A 1 22.45 10.43 32.55
N GLY A 2 22.31 9.91 33.80
CA GLY A 2 21.06 9.36 34.31
C GLY A 2 20.18 10.46 34.91
N LEU A 3 18.89 10.22 34.91
CA LEU A 3 17.93 10.92 35.73
C LEU A 3 17.05 9.92 36.48
N GLN A 4 17.32 9.86 37.78
CA GLN A 4 16.54 9.15 38.79
C GLN A 4 15.27 9.94 39.13
N MET A 5 14.17 9.24 39.35
CA MET A 5 13.00 9.76 40.05
C MET A 5 13.08 9.45 41.53
N PRO A 6 12.64 10.37 42.43
CA PRO A 6 12.61 10.09 43.87
C PRO A 6 11.25 9.63 44.35
N PHE A 7 11.31 8.58 45.21
CA PHE A 7 10.23 8.19 46.10
C PHE A 7 10.10 9.18 47.27
N PHE A 8 8.87 9.59 47.59
CA PHE A 8 8.56 10.23 48.85
C PHE A 8 7.70 9.32 49.74
N CYS A 9 8.30 8.90 50.87
CA CYS A 9 7.64 8.36 52.05
C CYS A 9 7.36 9.53 53.02
N HIS A 10 6.15 9.65 53.50
CA HIS A 10 5.86 10.54 54.64
C HIS A 10 5.44 9.72 55.84
N GLU A 11 6.34 9.65 56.83
CA GLU A 11 6.06 9.31 58.21
C GLU A 11 5.54 10.52 58.95
N THR A 12 4.54 10.34 59.81
CA THR A 12 4.30 11.26 60.94
C THR A 12 4.05 10.47 62.23
N SER A 13 4.88 10.79 63.17
CA SER A 13 5.03 10.27 64.53
C SER A 13 4.06 10.92 65.51
N LEU A 14 3.56 10.09 66.47
CA LEU A 14 3.39 10.19 67.91
C LEU A 14 3.09 11.53 68.61
N PRO A 15 2.35 11.58 69.75
CA PRO A 15 2.95 11.10 71.01
C PRO A 15 2.03 10.43 72.05
N LEU A 16 2.73 9.76 72.98
CA LEU A 16 2.46 9.23 74.32
C LEU A 16 1.55 10.08 75.26
N PHE A 17 0.77 9.39 76.15
CA PHE A 17 0.92 9.46 77.62
C PHE A 17 -0.18 8.62 78.35
N LEU A 18 0.20 7.70 79.16
CA LEU A 18 0.16 7.36 80.57
C LEU A 18 -1.10 6.69 81.18
N HIS A 19 -0.76 5.58 81.88
CA HIS A 19 -1.19 5.07 83.17
C HIS A 19 -2.59 4.48 83.41
N GLY A 20 -2.62 3.24 83.79
CA GLY A 20 -3.51 2.85 84.88
C GLY A 20 -4.06 1.45 84.91
N ARG A 21 -3.41 0.56 85.72
CA ARG A 21 -3.94 -0.55 86.58
C ARG A 21 -4.55 -1.83 85.97
N GLN A 22 -3.90 -2.86 86.35
CA GLN A 22 -4.29 -4.31 86.32
C GLN A 22 -5.66 -4.57 86.90
N ARG A 23 -6.41 -5.48 86.22
CA ARG A 23 -7.23 -6.49 86.86
C ARG A 23 -7.24 -7.79 86.02
N LYS A 24 -6.82 -8.89 86.67
CA LYS A 24 -6.96 -10.22 86.15
C LYS A 24 -8.42 -10.64 86.03
N GLY A 25 -8.86 -10.99 84.82
CA GLY A 25 -10.10 -11.70 84.59
C GLY A 25 -9.81 -12.83 83.62
N ARG A 26 -9.87 -14.09 84.12
CA ARG A 26 -9.83 -15.28 83.29
C ARG A 26 -11.15 -15.38 82.52
N GLY A 27 -11.11 -15.06 81.23
CA GLY A 27 -12.21 -15.32 80.32
C GLY A 27 -11.81 -16.49 79.38
N VAL A 28 -12.47 -17.60 79.57
CA VAL A 28 -12.37 -18.76 78.68
C VAL A 28 -13.05 -18.37 77.35
N CYS A 29 -12.27 -18.12 76.34
CA CYS A 29 -12.79 -17.82 75.01
C CYS A 29 -13.17 -19.14 74.35
N ARG A 30 -14.47 -19.38 74.21
CA ARG A 30 -15.07 -20.48 73.44
C ARG A 30 -14.85 -20.25 71.97
N TRP A 31 -13.77 -20.70 71.39
CA TRP A 31 -13.55 -20.76 69.93
C TRP A 31 -14.04 -22.11 69.42
N ARG A 32 -15.32 -22.25 69.03
CA ARG A 32 -15.79 -23.50 68.44
C ARG A 32 -16.85 -23.39 67.33
N SER A 33 -17.24 -22.19 66.83
CA SER A 33 -18.22 -22.13 65.76
C SER A 33 -17.80 -21.30 64.53
N GLY A 34 -16.77 -20.46 64.64
CA GLY A 34 -16.33 -19.65 63.50
C GLY A 34 -15.48 -20.40 62.45
N SER A 35 -14.76 -21.45 62.88
CA SER A 35 -13.85 -22.23 62.02
C SER A 35 -14.60 -23.06 60.96
N LEU A 36 -15.77 -23.60 61.32
CA LEU A 36 -16.58 -24.45 60.41
C LEU A 36 -17.21 -23.64 59.27
N TYR A 37 -17.71 -22.44 59.59
CA TYR A 37 -18.27 -21.55 58.56
C TYR A 37 -17.21 -21.01 57.58
N CYS A 38 -16.02 -20.71 58.08
CA CYS A 38 -14.92 -20.24 57.26
C CYS A 38 -14.44 -21.31 56.26
N THR A 39 -14.30 -22.57 56.72
CA THR A 39 -13.92 -23.70 55.85
C THR A 39 -15.00 -24.03 54.81
N VAL A 40 -16.29 -23.97 55.18
CA VAL A 40 -17.38 -24.18 54.21
C VAL A 40 -17.42 -23.09 53.17
N CYS A 41 -17.25 -21.80 53.53
CA CYS A 41 -17.18 -20.69 52.58
C CYS A 41 -16.00 -20.83 51.63
N ILE A 42 -14.82 -21.23 52.12
CA ILE A 42 -13.63 -21.45 51.27
C ILE A 42 -13.88 -22.61 50.29
N LEU A 43 -14.46 -23.71 50.73
CA LEU A 43 -14.79 -24.85 49.86
C LEU A 43 -15.84 -24.48 48.81
N LEU A 44 -16.83 -23.66 49.14
CA LEU A 44 -17.82 -23.16 48.17
C LEU A 44 -17.18 -22.23 47.11
N ILE A 45 -16.24 -21.39 47.52
CA ILE A 45 -15.50 -20.53 46.56
C ILE A 45 -14.66 -21.39 45.62
N PHE A 46 -13.93 -22.39 46.14
CA PHE A 46 -13.16 -23.28 45.27
C PHE A 46 -14.06 -24.10 44.35
N PHE A 47 -15.21 -24.56 44.83
CA PHE A 47 -16.17 -25.27 43.97
C PHE A 47 -16.75 -24.40 42.88
N THR A 48 -17.14 -23.14 43.16
CA THR A 48 -17.64 -22.20 42.15
C THR A 48 -16.57 -21.82 41.12
N VAL A 49 -15.31 -21.59 41.55
CA VAL A 49 -14.18 -21.35 40.65
C VAL A 49 -13.91 -22.55 39.75
N ALA A 50 -13.95 -23.76 40.28
CA ALA A 50 -13.77 -25.00 39.51
C ALA A 50 -14.89 -25.21 38.47
N VAL A 51 -16.16 -24.92 38.85
CA VAL A 51 -17.31 -25.01 37.92
C VAL A 51 -17.20 -23.96 36.82
N ILE A 52 -16.84 -22.72 37.17
CA ILE A 52 -16.62 -21.65 36.17
C ILE A 52 -15.46 -21.99 35.22
N LYS A 53 -14.37 -22.52 35.76
CA LYS A 53 -13.23 -22.96 34.95
C LYS A 53 -13.62 -24.07 33.97
N ASN A 54 -14.33 -25.10 34.46
CA ASN A 54 -14.83 -26.19 33.60
C ASN A 54 -15.81 -25.68 32.53
N TYR A 55 -16.64 -24.68 32.85
CA TYR A 55 -17.55 -24.08 31.89
C TYR A 55 -16.77 -23.31 30.83
N ILE A 56 -15.80 -22.50 31.23
CA ILE A 56 -14.92 -21.75 30.29
C ILE A 56 -14.08 -22.72 29.43
N ASP A 57 -13.50 -23.75 30.02
CA ASP A 57 -12.71 -24.76 29.30
C ASP A 57 -13.58 -25.57 28.31
N SER A 58 -14.85 -25.84 28.66
CA SER A 58 -15.81 -26.52 27.79
C SER A 58 -16.19 -25.65 26.59
N ASP A 59 -16.48 -24.35 26.81
CA ASP A 59 -16.76 -23.39 25.72
C ASP A 59 -15.55 -23.15 24.84
N TYR A 60 -14.34 -23.14 25.42
CA TYR A 60 -13.08 -23.04 24.67
C TYR A 60 -12.83 -24.26 23.79
N GLN A 61 -13.11 -25.46 24.29
CA GLN A 61 -13.01 -26.73 23.54
C GLN A 61 -14.07 -26.75 22.41
N PHE A 62 -15.31 -26.33 22.69
CA PHE A 62 -16.39 -26.29 21.69
C PHE A 62 -16.11 -25.33 20.55
N LEU A 63 -15.55 -24.15 20.87
CA LEU A 63 -15.09 -23.18 19.85
C LEU A 63 -13.90 -23.70 19.04
N HIS A 64 -12.99 -24.45 19.64
CA HIS A 64 -11.82 -24.99 18.94
C HIS A 64 -12.15 -26.14 17.97
N TRP A 65 -13.24 -26.89 18.19
CA TRP A 65 -13.61 -28.03 17.37
C TRP A 65 -14.47 -27.67 16.14
N HIS A 66 -15.02 -26.45 16.08
CA HIS A 66 -15.94 -26.04 15.02
C HIS A 66 -15.39 -24.94 14.11
N ILE A 67 -14.21 -24.43 14.35
CA ILE A 67 -13.51 -23.59 13.36
C ILE A 67 -12.67 -24.56 12.52
N PRO A 68 -13.05 -24.85 11.26
CA PRO A 68 -12.10 -25.48 10.37
C PRO A 68 -10.89 -24.55 10.33
N PHE A 69 -9.71 -25.03 10.74
CA PHE A 69 -8.44 -24.41 10.41
C PHE A 69 -8.34 -24.48 8.89
N THR A 70 -9.06 -23.61 8.19
CA THR A 70 -8.64 -23.21 6.88
C THR A 70 -7.27 -22.58 7.12
N THR A 71 -6.22 -23.24 6.71
CA THR A 71 -4.93 -22.61 6.47
C THR A 71 -5.24 -21.50 5.47
N VAL A 72 -5.55 -20.30 5.98
CA VAL A 72 -5.63 -19.10 5.14
C VAL A 72 -4.21 -18.94 4.66
N THR A 73 -3.94 -19.44 3.46
CA THR A 73 -2.74 -19.07 2.72
C THR A 73 -2.73 -17.55 2.77
N PRO A 74 -1.64 -16.92 3.22
CA PRO A 74 -1.59 -15.47 3.29
C PRO A 74 -1.99 -14.93 1.92
N GLN A 75 -3.15 -14.29 1.87
CA GLN A 75 -3.71 -13.78 0.63
C GLN A 75 -2.90 -12.55 0.27
N HIS A 76 -2.16 -12.62 -0.83
CA HIS A 76 -1.38 -11.49 -1.32
C HIS A 76 -2.32 -10.40 -1.84
N ILE A 77 -2.05 -9.15 -1.43
CA ILE A 77 -2.86 -8.00 -1.80
C ILE A 77 -2.15 -7.19 -2.89
N LEU A 78 -2.82 -7.04 -4.03
CA LEU A 78 -2.37 -6.20 -5.14
C LEU A 78 -2.76 -4.74 -4.92
N CYS A 79 -1.82 -3.80 -5.09
CA CYS A 79 -2.14 -2.40 -5.31
C CYS A 79 -2.01 -2.03 -6.79
N VAL A 80 -3.13 -1.63 -7.41
CA VAL A 80 -3.16 -1.10 -8.77
C VAL A 80 -2.85 0.39 -8.72
N LEU A 81 -1.65 0.80 -9.11
CA LEU A 81 -1.19 2.18 -9.10
C LEU A 81 -1.47 2.84 -10.44
N VAL A 82 -2.35 3.84 -10.45
CA VAL A 82 -2.81 4.52 -11.65
C VAL A 82 -2.39 5.99 -11.62
N PRO A 83 -1.29 6.37 -12.28
CA PRO A 83 -0.93 7.76 -12.46
C PRO A 83 -2.02 8.50 -13.26
N TYR A 84 -2.47 9.63 -12.72
CA TYR A 84 -3.68 10.28 -13.22
C TYR A 84 -3.56 11.80 -13.22
N ARG A 85 -4.08 12.43 -14.28
CA ARG A 85 -4.44 13.85 -14.37
C ARG A 85 -5.47 14.03 -15.48
N ASP A 86 -6.62 14.62 -15.15
CA ASP A 86 -7.67 15.05 -16.11
C ASP A 86 -8.11 13.94 -17.09
N ARG A 87 -8.31 12.72 -16.61
CA ARG A 87 -8.72 11.54 -17.40
C ARG A 87 -10.05 10.96 -16.91
N ALA A 88 -11.03 11.83 -16.62
CA ALA A 88 -12.28 11.39 -16.00
C ALA A 88 -13.03 10.35 -16.85
N ALA A 89 -13.10 10.54 -18.17
CA ALA A 89 -13.79 9.61 -19.06
C ALA A 89 -13.10 8.24 -19.12
N GLU A 90 -11.77 8.23 -19.19
CA GLU A 90 -10.99 7.00 -19.16
C GLU A 90 -11.13 6.29 -17.81
N LEU A 91 -11.09 7.04 -16.69
CA LEU A 91 -11.25 6.48 -15.35
C LEU A 91 -12.62 5.86 -15.12
N GLN A 92 -13.70 6.51 -15.61
CA GLN A 92 -15.07 5.98 -15.56
C GLN A 92 -15.20 4.62 -16.29
N THR A 93 -14.42 4.42 -17.34
CA THR A 93 -14.38 3.14 -18.06
C THR A 93 -13.43 2.15 -17.40
N PHE A 94 -12.25 2.62 -16.97
CA PHE A 94 -11.16 1.79 -16.45
C PHE A 94 -11.51 1.13 -15.12
N ALA A 95 -11.96 1.91 -14.13
CA ALA A 95 -12.08 1.43 -12.76
C ALA A 95 -13.02 0.22 -12.64
N PRO A 96 -14.30 0.29 -13.10
CA PRO A 96 -15.19 -0.87 -13.01
C PRO A 96 -14.74 -2.04 -13.88
N TYR A 97 -14.05 -1.75 -14.98
CA TYR A 97 -13.55 -2.79 -15.85
C TYR A 97 -12.41 -3.59 -15.22
N ILE A 98 -11.39 -2.92 -14.66
CA ILE A 98 -10.23 -3.58 -14.06
C ILE A 98 -10.62 -4.31 -12.76
N ASP A 99 -11.51 -3.73 -11.96
CA ASP A 99 -12.08 -4.33 -10.76
C ASP A 99 -12.71 -5.70 -11.09
N ALA A 100 -13.68 -5.73 -12.01
CA ALA A 100 -14.31 -6.96 -12.46
C ALA A 100 -13.32 -7.93 -13.13
N PHE A 101 -12.27 -7.44 -13.79
CA PHE A 101 -11.24 -8.27 -14.39
C PHE A 101 -10.40 -9.00 -13.33
N LEU A 102 -10.04 -8.30 -12.25
CA LEU A 102 -9.27 -8.84 -11.14
C LEU A 102 -10.10 -9.76 -10.24
N GLU A 103 -11.37 -9.41 -9.98
CA GLU A 103 -12.32 -10.26 -9.25
C GLU A 103 -12.48 -11.64 -9.93
N ARG A 104 -12.62 -11.68 -11.26
CA ARG A 104 -12.68 -12.96 -11.99
C ARG A 104 -11.43 -13.82 -11.84
N GLN A 105 -10.27 -13.20 -11.55
CA GLN A 105 -9.02 -13.91 -11.27
C GLN A 105 -8.84 -14.21 -9.78
N GLN A 106 -9.82 -13.83 -8.93
CA GLN A 106 -9.75 -13.98 -7.47
C GLN A 106 -8.51 -13.30 -6.86
N VAL A 107 -8.11 -12.16 -7.44
CA VAL A 107 -7.00 -11.33 -6.94
C VAL A 107 -7.56 -10.31 -5.95
N GLU A 108 -7.16 -10.44 -4.68
CA GLU A 108 -7.43 -9.40 -3.69
C GLU A 108 -6.68 -8.12 -4.05
N HIS A 109 -7.38 -6.99 -4.20
CA HIS A 109 -6.76 -5.80 -4.75
C HIS A 109 -7.34 -4.49 -4.22
N LYS A 110 -6.55 -3.42 -4.37
CA LYS A 110 -6.92 -2.04 -4.11
C LYS A 110 -6.53 -1.18 -5.30
N ILE A 111 -7.44 -0.35 -5.78
CA ILE A 111 -7.18 0.57 -6.90
C ILE A 111 -6.85 1.94 -6.32
N ILE A 112 -5.66 2.46 -6.64
CA ILE A 112 -5.14 3.74 -6.14
C ILE A 112 -4.92 4.68 -7.31
N ILE A 113 -5.72 5.73 -7.36
CA ILE A 113 -5.62 6.79 -8.36
C ILE A 113 -4.68 7.87 -7.83
N LEU A 114 -3.54 8.02 -8.47
CA LEU A 114 -2.49 8.97 -8.10
C LEU A 114 -2.70 10.25 -8.90
N ASN A 115 -3.57 11.12 -8.38
CA ASN A 115 -3.99 12.36 -9.05
C ASN A 115 -2.98 13.48 -8.78
N GLN A 116 -2.18 13.84 -9.79
CA GLN A 116 -1.27 14.98 -9.70
C GLN A 116 -2.06 16.29 -9.81
N THR A 117 -2.06 17.10 -8.75
CA THR A 117 -2.89 18.32 -8.63
C THR A 117 -2.12 19.63 -8.75
N ASP A 118 -0.79 19.57 -8.73
CA ASP A 118 0.06 20.75 -8.99
C ASP A 118 -0.02 21.24 -10.45
N GLU A 119 0.53 22.42 -10.72
CA GLU A 119 0.59 23.02 -12.06
C GLU A 119 1.85 22.62 -12.87
N LEU A 120 2.66 21.70 -12.35
CA LEU A 120 3.86 21.22 -13.03
C LEU A 120 3.49 20.30 -14.19
N ARG A 121 4.43 20.01 -15.06
CA ARG A 121 4.26 18.97 -16.08
C ARG A 121 4.00 17.62 -15.42
N PHE A 122 3.30 16.73 -16.09
CA PHE A 122 2.99 15.42 -15.56
C PHE A 122 4.25 14.59 -15.32
N ASN A 123 4.36 13.97 -14.15
CA ASN A 123 5.49 13.10 -13.79
C ASN A 123 5.00 11.73 -13.32
N ARG A 124 4.80 10.83 -14.30
CA ARG A 124 4.32 9.46 -14.06
C ARG A 124 5.21 8.70 -13.08
N ALA A 125 6.51 8.81 -13.22
CA ALA A 125 7.49 8.10 -12.40
C ALA A 125 7.44 8.50 -10.92
N SER A 126 7.42 9.82 -10.64
CA SER A 126 7.28 10.31 -9.27
C SER A 126 5.94 9.93 -8.65
N LEU A 127 4.85 9.92 -9.41
CA LEU A 127 3.54 9.46 -8.93
C LEU A 127 3.58 7.97 -8.53
N ILE A 128 4.23 7.10 -9.30
CA ILE A 128 4.40 5.69 -8.93
C ILE A 128 5.23 5.55 -7.66
N ASN A 129 6.30 6.34 -7.49
CA ASN A 129 7.07 6.35 -6.24
C ASN A 129 6.20 6.75 -5.03
N VAL A 130 5.34 7.77 -5.17
CA VAL A 130 4.36 8.14 -4.14
C VAL A 130 3.36 7.01 -3.90
N GLY A 131 2.89 6.36 -4.97
CA GLY A 131 1.98 5.22 -4.91
C GLY A 131 2.55 4.03 -4.17
N TRP A 132 3.86 3.81 -4.24
CA TRP A 132 4.54 2.76 -3.46
C TRP A 132 4.38 3.00 -1.95
N TYR A 133 4.58 4.23 -1.46
CA TYR A 133 4.38 4.55 -0.04
C TYR A 133 2.93 4.36 0.40
N GLU A 134 1.98 4.69 -0.47
CA GLU A 134 0.57 4.46 -0.17
C GLU A 134 0.21 2.96 -0.19
N ALA A 135 0.77 2.19 -1.11
CA ALA A 135 0.61 0.73 -1.18
C ALA A 135 1.17 0.03 0.07
N ASP A 136 2.37 0.43 0.52
CA ASP A 136 3.00 -0.06 1.75
C ASP A 136 2.12 0.27 2.98
N ARG A 137 1.63 1.52 3.08
CA ARG A 137 0.70 1.95 4.15
C ARG A 137 -0.59 1.13 4.17
N LEU A 138 -1.09 0.73 3.01
CA LEU A 138 -2.31 -0.06 2.86
C LEU A 138 -2.10 -1.57 3.03
N GLY A 139 -0.86 -2.02 3.27
CA GLY A 139 -0.51 -3.41 3.48
C GLY A 139 -0.55 -4.26 2.20
N CYS A 140 -0.27 -3.67 1.03
CA CYS A 140 -0.11 -4.44 -0.19
C CYS A 140 1.25 -5.15 -0.22
N ASP A 141 1.31 -6.33 -0.85
CA ASP A 141 2.56 -7.09 -1.04
C ASP A 141 3.24 -6.79 -2.36
N TYR A 142 2.43 -6.51 -3.37
CA TYR A 142 2.89 -6.24 -4.71
C TYR A 142 2.06 -5.14 -5.36
N LEU A 143 2.62 -4.55 -6.38
CA LEU A 143 2.01 -3.47 -7.12
C LEU A 143 1.98 -3.77 -8.62
N VAL A 144 1.01 -3.20 -9.30
CA VAL A 144 1.00 -3.06 -10.75
C VAL A 144 0.94 -1.57 -11.11
N MET A 145 1.93 -1.11 -11.86
CA MET A 145 1.87 0.19 -12.54
C MET A 145 0.96 0.05 -13.73
N HIS A 146 -0.14 0.79 -13.78
CA HIS A 146 -1.17 0.61 -14.78
C HIS A 146 -1.58 1.94 -15.42
N ASP A 147 -1.50 2.01 -16.74
CA ASP A 147 -2.00 3.17 -17.48
C ASP A 147 -3.54 3.14 -17.52
N VAL A 148 -4.19 4.26 -17.18
CA VAL A 148 -5.66 4.39 -17.11
C VAL A 148 -6.37 4.16 -18.46
N ASP A 149 -5.63 4.26 -19.55
CA ASP A 149 -6.15 4.16 -20.91
C ASP A 149 -5.85 2.82 -21.62
N LEU A 150 -5.36 1.81 -20.89
CA LEU A 150 -4.99 0.51 -21.44
C LEU A 150 -5.78 -0.62 -20.76
N LEU A 151 -6.83 -1.15 -21.41
CA LEU A 151 -7.70 -2.17 -20.85
C LEU A 151 -7.27 -3.57 -21.29
N PRO A 152 -7.02 -4.54 -20.38
CA PRO A 152 -6.72 -5.94 -20.73
C PRO A 152 -7.99 -6.64 -21.24
N LEU A 153 -7.97 -7.21 -22.45
CA LEU A 153 -9.11 -7.91 -23.02
C LEU A 153 -8.99 -9.42 -22.88
N ASN A 154 -7.77 -9.98 -22.90
CA ASN A 154 -7.55 -11.40 -22.80
C ASN A 154 -7.53 -11.85 -21.33
N SER A 155 -8.41 -12.79 -20.96
CA SER A 155 -8.53 -13.32 -19.60
C SER A 155 -7.28 -14.08 -19.09
N ASN A 156 -6.40 -14.52 -19.99
CA ASN A 156 -5.15 -15.21 -19.64
C ASN A 156 -4.01 -14.26 -19.26
N LEU A 157 -4.25 -12.93 -19.26
CA LEU A 157 -3.31 -11.96 -18.72
C LEU A 157 -3.35 -12.03 -17.19
N SER A 158 -2.37 -12.66 -16.58
CA SER A 158 -2.34 -12.92 -15.14
C SER A 158 -1.90 -11.70 -14.32
N TYR A 159 -2.71 -11.37 -13.30
CA TYR A 159 -2.39 -10.38 -12.26
C TYR A 159 -2.12 -11.04 -10.90
N SER A 160 -1.96 -12.35 -10.84
CA SER A 160 -1.58 -13.05 -9.61
C SER A 160 -0.21 -12.64 -9.09
N TYR A 161 0.03 -12.83 -7.80
CA TYR A 161 1.30 -12.52 -7.17
C TYR A 161 2.49 -13.13 -7.95
N PRO A 162 3.49 -12.32 -8.37
CA PRO A 162 4.56 -12.81 -9.24
C PRO A 162 5.65 -13.58 -8.49
N GLY A 163 5.76 -13.40 -7.16
CA GLY A 163 6.89 -13.85 -6.38
C GLY A 163 8.00 -12.80 -6.28
N ILE A 164 8.81 -12.91 -5.24
CA ILE A 164 9.98 -12.03 -5.01
C ILE A 164 11.04 -12.29 -6.09
N GLY A 165 11.63 -11.23 -6.62
CA GLY A 165 12.65 -11.29 -7.67
C GLY A 165 12.07 -11.53 -9.07
N VAL A 166 10.75 -11.47 -9.25
CA VAL A 166 10.07 -11.63 -10.53
C VAL A 166 9.39 -10.33 -10.94
N VAL A 167 9.66 -9.88 -12.15
CA VAL A 167 8.99 -8.75 -12.79
C VAL A 167 8.08 -9.27 -13.88
N ARG A 168 6.77 -9.00 -13.79
CA ARG A 168 5.81 -9.42 -14.82
C ARG A 168 5.37 -8.24 -15.67
N HIS A 169 5.80 -8.24 -16.93
CA HIS A 169 5.39 -7.23 -17.90
C HIS A 169 4.17 -7.72 -18.68
N ILE A 170 2.97 -7.38 -18.20
CA ILE A 170 1.70 -7.88 -18.70
C ILE A 170 1.42 -7.34 -20.10
N SER A 171 1.64 -6.04 -20.33
CA SER A 171 1.49 -5.40 -21.66
C SER A 171 2.76 -5.51 -22.51
N SER A 172 3.26 -6.72 -22.68
CA SER A 172 4.53 -7.00 -23.36
C SER A 172 4.58 -6.44 -24.80
N PRO A 173 5.78 -6.21 -25.36
CA PRO A 173 5.95 -5.69 -26.74
C PRO A 173 5.21 -6.48 -27.80
N GLN A 174 5.02 -7.78 -27.58
CA GLN A 174 4.28 -8.66 -28.49
C GLN A 174 2.80 -8.32 -28.56
N TYR A 175 2.20 -7.90 -27.43
CA TYR A 175 0.75 -7.72 -27.30
C TYR A 175 0.33 -6.27 -27.05
N HIS A 176 1.28 -5.36 -26.80
CA HIS A 176 0.94 -3.95 -26.61
C HIS A 176 0.50 -3.30 -27.94
N PRO A 177 -0.64 -2.57 -28.01
CA PRO A 177 -1.21 -2.07 -29.26
C PRO A 177 -0.32 -1.07 -30.01
N LYS A 178 0.59 -0.38 -29.33
CA LYS A 178 1.42 0.68 -29.92
C LYS A 178 2.91 0.39 -29.93
N TYR A 179 3.46 -0.19 -28.84
CA TYR A 179 4.91 -0.30 -28.64
C TYR A 179 5.36 -1.75 -28.78
N SER A 180 6.46 -1.97 -29.55
CA SER A 180 6.95 -3.30 -29.91
C SER A 180 8.47 -3.45 -29.78
N TYR A 181 9.20 -2.45 -29.24
CA TYR A 181 10.63 -2.60 -29.07
C TYR A 181 10.98 -3.48 -27.85
N ALA A 182 12.06 -4.26 -27.94
CA ALA A 182 12.35 -5.35 -26.99
C ALA A 182 12.50 -4.91 -25.53
N ARG A 183 12.98 -3.69 -25.28
CA ARG A 183 13.18 -3.13 -23.93
C ARG A 183 11.96 -2.40 -23.38
N PHE A 184 10.86 -2.35 -24.13
CA PHE A 184 9.62 -1.74 -23.66
C PHE A 184 9.09 -2.46 -22.43
N ILE A 185 8.80 -1.70 -21.37
CA ILE A 185 8.19 -2.16 -20.13
C ILE A 185 7.07 -1.23 -19.63
N GLY A 186 6.62 -0.29 -20.47
CA GLY A 186 5.53 0.62 -20.14
C GLY A 186 4.14 -0.06 -20.15
N GLY A 187 3.10 0.70 -19.87
CA GLY A 187 1.71 0.28 -19.88
C GLY A 187 1.30 -0.47 -18.60
N VAL A 188 1.54 -1.78 -18.53
CA VAL A 188 1.18 -2.61 -17.37
C VAL A 188 2.37 -3.45 -16.94
N LEU A 189 2.98 -3.06 -15.84
CA LEU A 189 4.15 -3.74 -15.25
C LEU A 189 3.93 -4.03 -13.77
N MET A 190 4.21 -5.25 -13.34
CA MET A 190 3.93 -5.76 -12.00
C MET A 190 5.19 -6.34 -11.35
N LEU A 191 5.40 -6.05 -10.06
CA LEU A 191 6.47 -6.58 -9.22
C LEU A 191 6.11 -6.42 -7.74
N THR A 192 6.88 -7.05 -6.85
CA THR A 192 6.66 -6.90 -5.41
C THR A 192 7.05 -5.50 -4.94
N LEU A 193 6.47 -5.03 -3.82
CA LEU A 193 6.89 -3.79 -3.18
C LEU A 193 8.36 -3.85 -2.77
N GLN A 194 8.81 -5.03 -2.35
CA GLN A 194 10.20 -5.26 -1.98
C GLN A 194 11.17 -5.07 -3.16
N ASP A 195 10.85 -5.65 -4.32
CA ASP A 195 11.70 -5.52 -5.52
C ASP A 195 11.71 -4.09 -6.05
N TYR A 196 10.56 -3.40 -6.00
CA TYR A 196 10.48 -1.98 -6.38
C TYR A 196 11.37 -1.10 -5.47
N LYS A 197 11.34 -1.35 -4.16
CA LYS A 197 12.20 -0.65 -3.18
C LYS A 197 13.68 -0.98 -3.40
N MET A 198 14.01 -2.24 -3.68
CA MET A 198 15.40 -2.69 -3.91
C MET A 198 16.07 -1.95 -5.08
N VAL A 199 15.31 -1.65 -6.14
CA VAL A 199 15.83 -0.88 -7.29
C VAL A 199 15.72 0.63 -7.09
N ASN A 200 15.31 1.09 -5.90
CA ASN A 200 15.05 2.48 -5.57
C ASN A 200 13.98 3.13 -6.46
N GLY A 201 12.96 2.34 -6.85
CA GLY A 201 11.85 2.82 -7.66
C GLY A 201 12.24 3.45 -8.99
N MET A 202 11.41 4.35 -9.49
CA MET A 202 11.61 5.08 -10.75
C MET A 202 12.33 6.41 -10.51
N SER A 203 12.98 6.95 -11.56
CA SER A 203 13.64 8.26 -11.51
C SER A 203 12.62 9.40 -11.40
N ASN A 204 12.88 10.38 -10.53
CA ASN A 204 12.03 11.57 -10.36
C ASN A 204 12.29 12.67 -11.43
N LYS A 205 13.21 12.45 -12.36
CA LYS A 205 13.65 13.47 -13.34
C LYS A 205 12.79 13.57 -14.62
N TYR A 206 11.80 12.68 -14.78
CA TYR A 206 11.04 12.59 -16.04
C TYR A 206 9.74 13.38 -15.95
N TRP A 207 9.80 14.63 -16.43
CA TRP A 207 8.67 15.54 -16.54
C TRP A 207 8.21 15.65 -18.00
N GLY A 208 6.92 15.53 -18.23
CA GLY A 208 6.33 15.35 -19.54
C GLY A 208 6.33 13.89 -19.96
N TRP A 209 6.20 13.63 -21.28
CA TRP A 209 5.98 12.28 -21.77
C TRP A 209 7.26 11.61 -22.27
N GLY A 210 7.53 10.38 -21.75
CA GLY A 210 8.44 9.39 -22.32
C GLY A 210 9.78 9.23 -21.62
N LEU A 211 10.41 8.07 -21.85
CA LEU A 211 11.72 7.62 -21.40
C LEU A 211 11.82 7.22 -19.92
N GLU A 212 10.82 7.42 -19.08
CA GLU A 212 10.83 7.03 -17.67
C GLU A 212 10.84 5.51 -17.50
N ASP A 213 10.13 4.79 -18.36
CA ASP A 213 10.08 3.33 -18.42
C ASP A 213 11.39 2.73 -18.97
N ASP A 214 12.00 3.36 -19.99
CA ASP A 214 13.32 2.94 -20.49
C ASP A 214 14.41 3.08 -19.41
N GLU A 215 14.37 4.12 -18.59
CA GLU A 215 15.28 4.30 -17.46
C GLU A 215 15.00 3.26 -16.37
N PHE A 216 13.73 2.97 -16.08
CA PHE A 216 13.35 1.95 -15.10
C PHE A 216 13.80 0.55 -15.57
N TYR A 217 13.71 0.23 -16.86
CA TYR A 217 14.27 -1.01 -17.41
C TYR A 217 15.77 -1.15 -17.07
N LEU A 218 16.53 -0.06 -17.13
CA LEU A 218 17.96 -0.11 -16.76
C LEU A 218 18.16 -0.37 -15.27
N ARG A 219 17.30 0.12 -14.38
CA ARG A 219 17.35 -0.20 -12.94
C ARG A 219 17.08 -1.67 -12.68
N LEU A 220 16.06 -2.22 -13.32
CA LEU A 220 15.73 -3.64 -13.23
C LEU A 220 16.88 -4.51 -13.74
N ARG A 221 17.50 -4.12 -14.86
CA ARG A 221 18.65 -4.83 -15.41
C ARG A 221 19.86 -4.80 -14.48
N ASP A 222 20.19 -3.63 -13.93
CA ASP A 222 21.33 -3.46 -13.02
C ASP A 222 21.15 -4.26 -11.71
N ALA A 223 19.91 -4.63 -11.37
CA ALA A 223 19.55 -5.49 -10.25
C ALA A 223 19.33 -6.97 -10.66
N ASN A 224 19.63 -7.36 -11.92
CA ASN A 224 19.39 -8.69 -12.49
C ASN A 224 17.91 -9.15 -12.50
N LEU A 225 16.96 -8.21 -12.37
CA LEU A 225 15.54 -8.53 -12.40
C LEU A 225 15.00 -8.72 -13.82
N THR A 226 15.72 -8.26 -14.86
CA THR A 226 15.34 -8.50 -16.26
C THR A 226 15.48 -9.95 -16.69
N ASP A 227 16.37 -10.73 -16.04
CA ASP A 227 16.59 -12.15 -16.34
C ASP A 227 15.41 -13.02 -15.86
N ARG A 228 14.64 -12.50 -14.93
CA ARG A 228 13.40 -13.12 -14.41
C ARG A 228 12.15 -12.35 -14.84
N MET A 229 12.23 -11.63 -15.95
CA MET A 229 11.08 -10.92 -16.47
C MET A 229 10.13 -11.87 -17.18
N GLU A 230 8.95 -12.03 -16.61
CA GLU A 230 7.86 -12.79 -17.22
C GLU A 230 7.08 -11.91 -18.19
N ARG A 231 6.73 -12.47 -19.33
CA ARG A 231 5.87 -11.86 -20.34
C ARG A 231 4.83 -12.89 -20.78
N PRO A 232 3.59 -12.49 -21.09
CA PRO A 232 2.60 -13.41 -21.62
C PRO A 232 3.12 -14.11 -22.87
N LEU A 233 2.92 -15.41 -22.95
CA LEU A 233 3.31 -16.24 -24.09
C LEU A 233 2.08 -16.99 -24.63
N ASN A 234 2.07 -17.27 -25.92
CA ASN A 234 1.09 -18.14 -26.59
C ASN A 234 -0.38 -17.76 -26.31
N LEU A 235 -0.68 -16.45 -26.19
CA LEU A 235 -2.06 -16.02 -26.10
C LEU A 235 -2.78 -16.28 -27.42
N THR A 236 -4.06 -16.62 -27.33
CA THR A 236 -4.93 -16.85 -28.53
C THR A 236 -5.30 -15.55 -29.24
N THR A 237 -5.02 -14.39 -28.62
CA THR A 237 -5.30 -13.05 -29.18
C THR A 237 -4.04 -12.42 -29.75
N ASP A 238 -4.23 -11.61 -30.78
CA ASP A 238 -3.18 -10.82 -31.39
C ASP A 238 -2.97 -9.46 -30.69
N LYS A 239 -2.05 -8.65 -31.20
CA LYS A 239 -1.72 -7.32 -30.68
C LYS A 239 -2.92 -6.36 -30.63
N ARG A 240 -3.93 -6.52 -31.49
CA ARG A 240 -5.12 -5.64 -31.54
C ARG A 240 -6.19 -6.07 -30.54
N ASN A 241 -6.25 -7.38 -30.25
CA ASN A 241 -7.32 -8.00 -29.49
C ASN A 241 -6.90 -8.39 -28.06
N THR A 242 -5.63 -8.17 -27.68
CA THR A 242 -5.15 -8.44 -26.31
C THR A 242 -5.38 -7.27 -25.36
N PHE A 243 -5.24 -6.03 -25.86
CA PHE A 243 -5.52 -4.80 -25.10
C PHE A 243 -6.32 -3.83 -25.93
N ARG A 244 -7.24 -3.11 -25.29
CA ARG A 244 -7.90 -1.93 -25.86
C ARG A 244 -7.27 -0.66 -25.31
N HIS A 245 -6.75 0.17 -26.20
CA HIS A 245 -6.21 1.49 -25.85
C HIS A 245 -7.26 2.55 -26.14
N ILE A 246 -7.75 3.19 -25.05
CA ILE A 246 -8.88 4.16 -25.10
C ILE A 246 -8.44 5.62 -25.12
N HIS A 247 -7.13 5.89 -25.25
CA HIS A 247 -6.60 7.26 -25.33
C HIS A 247 -7.00 7.97 -26.61
N ASP A 248 -7.67 9.10 -26.47
CA ASP A 248 -7.92 10.04 -27.58
C ASP A 248 -6.83 11.11 -27.64
N ALA A 249 -5.93 10.95 -28.60
CA ALA A 249 -4.80 11.88 -28.79
C ALA A 249 -5.22 13.27 -29.31
N ARG A 250 -6.46 13.43 -29.85
CA ARG A 250 -6.99 14.73 -30.33
C ARG A 250 -7.48 15.53 -29.14
N MET A 251 -8.21 14.91 -28.23
CA MET A 251 -8.72 15.56 -27.04
C MET A 251 -7.63 15.76 -25.99
N ARG A 252 -6.60 14.90 -25.98
CA ARG A 252 -5.57 14.89 -24.94
C ARG A 252 -4.20 14.60 -25.55
N PRO A 253 -3.56 15.62 -26.14
CA PRO A 253 -2.22 15.47 -26.71
C PRO A 253 -1.21 15.12 -25.61
N ARG A 254 -0.23 14.30 -25.97
CA ARG A 254 0.89 14.01 -25.08
C ARG A 254 1.83 15.20 -24.98
N ASP A 255 2.25 15.51 -23.76
CA ASP A 255 3.26 16.53 -23.49
C ASP A 255 4.65 16.06 -23.96
N ARG A 256 4.96 16.34 -25.24
CA ARG A 256 6.23 16.03 -25.90
C ARG A 256 7.17 17.22 -25.98
N PHE A 257 6.87 18.30 -25.27
CA PHE A 257 7.76 19.47 -25.25
C PHE A 257 9.13 19.10 -24.72
N VAL A 258 10.15 19.64 -25.36
CA VAL A 258 11.55 19.52 -24.93
C VAL A 258 12.03 20.92 -24.56
N ILE A 259 12.39 21.10 -23.29
CA ILE A 259 12.77 22.40 -22.74
C ILE A 259 14.26 22.35 -22.38
N GLY A 260 15.05 23.29 -22.95
CA GLY A 260 16.47 23.39 -22.68
C GLY A 260 17.20 22.05 -22.89
N ASP A 261 18.00 21.67 -21.92
CA ASP A 261 18.79 20.44 -21.95
C ASP A 261 18.02 19.15 -21.64
N GLN A 262 16.69 19.20 -21.56
CA GLN A 262 15.87 18.05 -21.17
C GLN A 262 16.21 16.79 -21.97
N ARG A 263 16.36 16.90 -23.31
CA ARG A 263 16.72 15.74 -24.16
C ARG A 263 18.04 15.09 -23.77
N LYS A 264 19.01 15.88 -23.36
CA LYS A 264 20.33 15.40 -22.89
C LYS A 264 20.21 14.78 -21.51
N MET A 265 19.47 15.41 -20.61
CA MET A 265 19.27 14.96 -19.24
C MET A 265 18.47 13.65 -19.18
N SER A 266 17.37 13.53 -19.95
CA SER A 266 16.51 12.34 -19.97
C SER A 266 17.19 11.09 -20.57
N ARG A 267 18.26 11.26 -21.34
CA ARG A 267 19.05 10.15 -21.89
C ARG A 267 20.20 9.70 -20.99
N ARG A 268 20.50 10.44 -19.92
CA ARG A 268 21.50 10.05 -18.94
C ARG A 268 20.88 9.12 -17.90
N ARG A 269 21.65 8.09 -17.54
CA ARG A 269 21.32 7.22 -16.43
C ARG A 269 21.15 8.03 -15.14
N ASP A 270 19.99 7.98 -14.51
CA ASP A 270 19.79 8.61 -13.20
C ASP A 270 20.13 7.63 -12.07
N ARG A 271 21.20 7.95 -11.34
CA ARG A 271 21.64 7.19 -10.15
C ARG A 271 21.47 7.97 -8.85
N SER A 272 20.81 9.13 -8.92
CA SER A 272 20.70 10.08 -7.80
C SER A 272 19.30 10.25 -7.27
N THR A 273 18.27 9.91 -8.04
CA THR A 273 16.88 10.06 -7.59
C THR A 273 16.10 8.76 -7.73
N GLY A 274 15.06 8.61 -6.93
CA GLY A 274 14.24 7.41 -6.90
C GLY A 274 13.19 7.47 -5.81
N LEU A 275 12.81 6.32 -5.31
CA LEU A 275 11.84 6.18 -4.25
C LEU A 275 12.22 6.95 -2.98
N ASP A 276 13.49 6.83 -2.56
CA ASP A 276 14.03 7.46 -1.34
C ASP A 276 14.12 8.99 -1.38
N SER A 277 14.04 9.57 -2.57
CA SER A 277 14.24 11.01 -2.80
C SER A 277 13.03 11.71 -3.44
N VAL A 278 11.90 11.02 -3.62
CA VAL A 278 10.68 11.67 -4.11
C VAL A 278 10.17 12.67 -3.09
N LYS A 279 9.96 13.92 -3.54
CA LYS A 279 9.43 15.01 -2.69
C LYS A 279 8.02 15.36 -3.15
N TYR A 280 7.08 15.28 -2.23
CA TYR A 280 5.67 15.51 -2.52
C TYR A 280 4.91 15.97 -1.28
N HIS A 281 3.73 16.52 -1.52
CA HIS A 281 2.72 16.79 -0.51
C HIS A 281 1.42 16.05 -0.88
N ILE A 282 0.76 15.47 0.12
CA ILE A 282 -0.58 14.87 -0.06
C ILE A 282 -1.62 15.91 0.32
N ALA A 283 -2.23 16.53 -0.69
CA ALA A 283 -3.29 17.52 -0.50
C ALA A 283 -4.61 16.89 -0.04
N GLY A 284 -4.82 15.60 -0.28
CA GLY A 284 -6.02 14.90 0.18
C GLY A 284 -6.03 13.41 -0.16
N ARG A 285 -6.88 12.68 0.58
CA ARG A 285 -7.18 11.25 0.34
C ARG A 285 -8.68 11.09 0.35
N ASN A 286 -9.25 10.63 -0.73
CA ASN A 286 -10.68 10.42 -0.89
C ASN A 286 -10.97 8.99 -1.33
N LEU A 287 -12.11 8.46 -0.91
CA LEU A 287 -12.70 7.28 -1.50
C LEU A 287 -13.75 7.72 -2.50
N LEU A 288 -13.62 7.29 -3.73
CA LEU A 288 -14.55 7.60 -4.81
C LEU A 288 -15.20 6.31 -5.31
N ARG A 289 -16.52 6.34 -5.46
CA ARG A 289 -17.27 5.25 -6.06
C ARG A 289 -17.56 5.57 -7.53
N ILE A 290 -17.12 4.68 -8.42
CA ILE A 290 -17.25 4.84 -9.87
C ILE A 290 -18.24 3.81 -10.39
N GLY A 291 -19.21 4.24 -11.20
CA GLY A 291 -20.25 3.35 -11.75
C GLY A 291 -21.54 3.28 -10.94
N GLY A 292 -21.82 4.29 -10.11
CA GLY A 292 -23.08 4.40 -9.33
C GLY A 292 -23.00 3.75 -7.94
N VAL A 293 -24.16 3.48 -7.33
CA VAL A 293 -24.28 3.03 -5.92
C VAL A 293 -23.54 1.71 -5.67
N ASN A 294 -23.60 0.78 -6.61
CA ASN A 294 -22.92 -0.52 -6.55
C ASN A 294 -21.60 -0.54 -7.34
N GLY A 295 -21.07 0.64 -7.67
CA GLY A 295 -19.86 0.76 -8.47
C GLY A 295 -18.58 0.49 -7.67
N THR A 296 -17.47 0.43 -8.38
CA THR A 296 -16.13 0.18 -7.86
C THR A 296 -15.66 1.27 -6.93
N LEU A 297 -15.12 0.89 -5.78
CA LEU A 297 -14.51 1.80 -4.82
C LEU A 297 -13.03 1.96 -5.13
N VAL A 298 -12.60 3.20 -5.38
CA VAL A 298 -11.19 3.53 -5.62
C VAL A 298 -10.67 4.53 -4.59
N SER A 299 -9.42 4.40 -4.21
CA SER A 299 -8.72 5.39 -3.39
C SER A 299 -8.13 6.45 -4.31
N VAL A 300 -8.49 7.71 -4.10
CA VAL A 300 -7.90 8.85 -4.83
C VAL A 300 -6.95 9.59 -3.92
N LEU A 301 -5.69 9.62 -4.31
CA LEU A 301 -4.62 10.35 -3.64
C LEU A 301 -4.32 11.62 -4.44
N HIS A 302 -4.60 12.79 -3.84
CA HIS A 302 -4.26 14.08 -4.45
C HIS A 302 -2.82 14.44 -4.12
N VAL A 303 -1.96 14.45 -5.13
CA VAL A 303 -0.51 14.57 -5.01
C VAL A 303 -0.02 15.86 -5.62
N GLU A 304 0.67 16.66 -4.86
CA GLU A 304 1.45 17.80 -5.32
C GLU A 304 2.93 17.43 -5.31
N LEU A 305 3.54 17.36 -6.48
CA LEU A 305 4.94 17.01 -6.63
C LEU A 305 5.83 18.24 -6.47
N HIS A 306 7.01 18.05 -5.88
CA HIS A 306 7.99 19.09 -5.78
C HIS A 306 8.96 19.05 -6.99
N CYS A 307 9.18 20.22 -7.61
CA CYS A 307 10.15 20.38 -8.67
C CYS A 307 11.41 21.09 -8.16
N ASP A 308 12.55 20.44 -8.29
CA ASP A 308 13.83 21.08 -8.07
C ASP A 308 14.32 21.76 -9.36
N MET A 309 14.16 23.09 -9.42
CA MET A 309 14.51 23.90 -10.58
C MET A 309 16.01 23.89 -10.90
N SER A 310 16.87 23.51 -9.94
CA SER A 310 18.32 23.53 -10.13
C SER A 310 18.78 22.41 -11.07
N TRP A 311 18.07 21.29 -11.10
CA TRP A 311 18.43 20.13 -11.92
C TRP A 311 17.30 19.62 -12.83
N THR A 312 16.06 20.05 -12.63
CA THR A 312 14.92 19.77 -13.55
C THR A 312 14.14 21.04 -13.92
N PRO A 313 14.78 22.08 -14.48
CA PRO A 313 14.08 23.34 -14.80
C PRO A 313 12.95 23.14 -15.83
N TYR A 314 12.92 22.02 -16.52
CA TYR A 314 11.89 21.62 -17.48
C TYR A 314 10.63 21.01 -16.86
N CYS A 315 10.50 20.99 -15.54
CA CYS A 315 9.26 20.57 -14.85
C CYS A 315 8.09 21.56 -15.06
N ARG A 316 8.39 22.78 -15.49
CA ARG A 316 7.40 23.80 -15.84
C ARG A 316 7.43 24.12 -17.32
N LEU A 317 6.24 24.28 -17.92
CA LEU A 317 6.16 24.81 -19.26
C LEU A 317 6.50 26.30 -19.25
N PRO A 318 7.24 26.82 -20.28
CA PRO A 318 7.38 28.24 -20.48
C PRO A 318 6.01 28.91 -20.64
N SER A 319 5.90 30.16 -20.21
CA SER A 319 4.64 30.91 -20.28
C SER A 319 4.08 31.01 -21.74
N SER A 320 4.95 31.01 -22.73
CA SER A 320 4.59 30.98 -24.15
C SER A 320 3.98 29.65 -24.64
N ALA A 321 4.29 28.52 -23.98
CA ALA A 321 3.79 27.21 -24.37
C ALA A 321 2.46 26.84 -23.68
N LYS A 322 2.00 27.62 -22.68
CA LYS A 322 0.72 27.39 -22.00
C LYS A 322 -0.50 27.73 -22.90
N THR A 323 -0.31 28.50 -23.95
CA THR A 323 -1.36 28.89 -24.90
C THR A 323 -1.70 27.79 -25.91
N ASP A 324 -0.77 26.88 -26.20
CA ASP A 324 -0.95 25.85 -27.25
C ASP A 324 -1.55 24.52 -26.70
N LEU A 325 -1.78 24.44 -25.40
CA LEU A 325 -2.33 23.24 -24.72
C LEU A 325 -3.78 23.41 -24.23
N LYS A 326 -4.38 24.58 -24.46
CA LYS A 326 -5.82 24.82 -24.27
C LYS A 326 -6.54 24.72 -25.63
#